data_229e1f9bf489feeeba36b0bc9070b6cb
#
_entry.id   229e1f9bf489feeeba36b0bc9070b6cb
#
_cell.length_a   1.000
_cell.length_b   1.000
_cell.length_c   1.000
_cell.angle_alpha   90.00
_cell.angle_beta   90.00
_cell.angle_gamma   90.00
#
_symmetry.space_group_name_H-M   'P 1'
#
loop_
_entity.id
_entity.type
_entity.pdbx_description
1 polymer ?
#
loop_
_entity_poly.entity_id
_entity_poly.type
_entity_poly.pdbx_seq_one_letter_code
_entity_poly.pdbx_strand_id
1 'polypeptide(L)'
;MLTALTRAVSPAIVNCELSFITRQRIDLEIAREQHHAYEMLLEKLGARVISLPAEPHLPDSMFVEDPAIVLDELAIIFPLGTESRRPEATSLAQAISKFRKLEYITLPGTLEGGDILRIGRKLFVGLTKRSNADGIRQLAAILAPLEYEVIAVPVTGCLHLKSAVTFLGRNMLLANRVWFDPAPFSAYDWIDVDPTEPHAGNALALGSTVIFPASFPRTRARMEANRFHVTPLDISELQKAESGLTCSSLLFHALEPQTGL
;
A
#
# COMPACT_ATOMS: atom_id res chain seq x y z
N MET A 1 2.76 14.04 -14.39
CA MET A 1 1.39 13.47 -14.32
C MET A 1 1.33 12.41 -13.24
N LEU A 2 0.27 12.37 -12.41
CA LEU A 2 0.07 11.28 -11.44
C LEU A 2 -0.12 9.97 -12.19
N THR A 3 0.64 8.95 -11.81
CA THR A 3 0.62 7.61 -12.42
C THR A 3 0.30 6.60 -11.35
N ALA A 4 -0.59 5.67 -11.66
CA ALA A 4 -0.91 4.49 -10.88
C ALA A 4 -0.38 3.25 -11.61
N LEU A 5 0.64 2.60 -11.07
CA LEU A 5 1.09 1.31 -11.56
C LEU A 5 0.30 0.23 -10.82
N THR A 6 -0.44 -0.59 -11.54
CA THR A 6 -1.25 -1.70 -11.05
C THR A 6 -0.81 -3.01 -11.71
N ARG A 7 -1.42 -4.10 -11.34
CA ARG A 7 -1.23 -5.40 -12.03
C ARG A 7 -2.54 -6.18 -12.02
N ALA A 8 -2.87 -6.80 -13.13
CA ALA A 8 -4.05 -7.65 -13.25
C ALA A 8 -4.03 -8.80 -12.23
N VAL A 9 -5.21 -9.17 -11.75
CA VAL A 9 -5.38 -10.23 -10.73
C VAL A 9 -4.86 -11.56 -11.24
N SER A 10 -3.96 -12.18 -10.44
CA SER A 10 -3.44 -13.51 -10.74
C SER A 10 -4.55 -14.57 -10.70
N PRO A 11 -4.62 -15.49 -11.66
CA PRO A 11 -5.53 -16.63 -11.59
C PRO A 11 -5.27 -17.52 -10.36
N ALA A 12 -4.07 -17.45 -9.80
CA ALA A 12 -3.68 -18.19 -8.60
C ALA A 12 -4.03 -17.49 -7.29
N ILE A 13 -4.71 -16.33 -7.29
CA ILE A 13 -5.00 -15.53 -6.08
C ILE A 13 -5.71 -16.32 -4.98
N VAL A 14 -6.44 -17.37 -5.32
CA VAL A 14 -7.08 -18.29 -4.37
C VAL A 14 -6.08 -18.96 -3.41
N ASN A 15 -4.80 -18.99 -3.79
CA ASN A 15 -3.69 -19.54 -3.03
C ASN A 15 -2.81 -18.46 -2.37
N CYS A 16 -3.28 -17.20 -2.29
CA CYS A 16 -2.54 -16.09 -1.68
C CYS A 16 -2.04 -16.41 -0.26
N GLU A 17 -0.98 -15.74 0.16
CA GLU A 17 -0.46 -15.85 1.52
C GLU A 17 -1.40 -15.14 2.50
N LEU A 18 -1.76 -15.82 3.60
CA LEU A 18 -2.61 -15.27 4.68
C LEU A 18 -1.91 -15.44 6.02
N SER A 19 -2.03 -14.43 6.88
CA SER A 19 -1.38 -14.41 8.20
C SER A 19 -2.35 -14.16 9.35
N PHE A 20 -3.37 -13.34 9.16
CA PHE A 20 -4.26 -12.86 10.23
C PHE A 20 -5.73 -13.21 10.03
N ILE A 21 -6.13 -13.64 8.84
CA ILE A 21 -7.50 -14.04 8.57
C ILE A 21 -7.61 -15.53 8.18
N THR A 22 -8.76 -16.11 8.40
CA THR A 22 -9.06 -17.47 7.95
C THR A 22 -9.31 -17.47 6.44
N ARG A 23 -8.72 -18.44 5.73
CA ARG A 23 -8.92 -18.59 4.29
C ARG A 23 -10.40 -18.78 3.94
N GLN A 24 -10.85 -17.97 3.02
CA GLN A 24 -12.17 -18.05 2.41
C GLN A 24 -12.01 -18.28 0.91
N ARG A 25 -13.05 -18.82 0.28
CA ARG A 25 -13.06 -18.97 -1.17
C ARG A 25 -13.14 -17.59 -1.82
N ILE A 26 -12.17 -17.27 -2.66
CA ILE A 26 -12.15 -16.07 -3.50
C ILE A 26 -12.82 -16.43 -4.83
N ASP A 27 -13.78 -15.62 -5.27
CA ASP A 27 -14.32 -15.67 -6.62
C ASP A 27 -13.43 -14.83 -7.53
N LEU A 28 -12.75 -15.50 -8.46
CA LEU A 28 -11.75 -14.87 -9.31
C LEU A 28 -12.38 -13.81 -10.26
N GLU A 29 -13.59 -14.07 -10.77
CA GLU A 29 -14.22 -13.13 -11.69
C GLU A 29 -14.66 -11.88 -10.95
N ILE A 30 -15.28 -12.02 -9.77
CA ILE A 30 -15.64 -10.87 -8.93
C ILE A 30 -14.38 -10.10 -8.49
N ALA A 31 -13.30 -10.80 -8.11
CA ALA A 31 -12.03 -10.14 -7.78
C ALA A 31 -11.47 -9.31 -8.95
N ARG A 32 -11.58 -9.80 -10.18
CA ARG A 32 -11.18 -9.08 -11.40
C ARG A 32 -12.07 -7.87 -11.67
N GLU A 33 -13.37 -8.02 -11.50
CA GLU A 33 -14.33 -6.91 -11.65
C GLU A 33 -14.08 -5.80 -10.61
N GLN A 34 -13.83 -6.18 -9.36
CA GLN A 34 -13.51 -5.22 -8.29
C GLN A 34 -12.18 -4.51 -8.54
N HIS A 35 -11.16 -5.23 -9.01
CA HIS A 35 -9.88 -4.62 -9.36
C HIS A 35 -10.01 -3.67 -10.55
N HIS A 36 -10.76 -4.06 -11.57
CA HIS A 36 -11.04 -3.18 -12.71
C HIS A 36 -11.81 -1.91 -12.29
N ALA A 37 -12.82 -2.05 -11.42
CA ALA A 37 -13.52 -0.90 -10.85
C ALA A 37 -12.58 0.04 -10.06
N TYR A 38 -11.60 -0.51 -9.37
CA TYR A 38 -10.55 0.28 -8.71
C TYR A 38 -9.71 1.07 -9.72
N GLU A 39 -9.23 0.43 -10.80
CA GLU A 39 -8.45 1.08 -11.86
C GLU A 39 -9.25 2.21 -12.53
N MET A 40 -10.51 1.94 -12.89
CA MET A 40 -11.41 2.95 -13.46
C MET A 40 -11.65 4.14 -12.52
N LEU A 41 -11.74 3.90 -11.22
CA LEU A 41 -11.88 4.98 -10.24
C LEU A 41 -10.61 5.82 -10.14
N LEU A 42 -9.43 5.22 -10.19
CA LEU A 42 -8.16 5.96 -10.23
C LEU A 42 -8.06 6.86 -11.46
N GLU A 43 -8.47 6.37 -12.65
CA GLU A 43 -8.51 7.17 -13.89
C GLU A 43 -9.50 8.33 -13.79
N LYS A 44 -10.70 8.08 -13.27
CA LYS A 44 -11.71 9.10 -13.02
C LYS A 44 -11.21 10.20 -12.08
N LEU A 45 -10.34 9.86 -11.14
CA LEU A 45 -9.71 10.81 -10.21
C LEU A 45 -8.44 11.46 -10.77
N GLY A 46 -8.11 11.22 -12.05
CA GLY A 46 -7.05 11.92 -12.78
C GLY A 46 -5.68 11.22 -12.75
N ALA A 47 -5.59 9.98 -12.30
CA ALA A 47 -4.38 9.19 -12.44
C ALA A 47 -4.30 8.54 -13.82
N ARG A 48 -3.10 8.46 -14.40
CA ARG A 48 -2.81 7.59 -15.52
C ARG A 48 -2.57 6.17 -14.99
N VAL A 49 -3.45 5.23 -15.29
CA VAL A 49 -3.27 3.83 -14.92
C VAL A 49 -2.36 3.11 -15.93
N ILE A 50 -1.40 2.35 -15.41
CA ILE A 50 -0.54 1.43 -16.16
C ILE A 50 -0.71 0.07 -15.51
N SER A 51 -1.54 -0.78 -16.12
CA SER A 51 -1.82 -2.12 -15.63
C SER A 51 -0.82 -3.11 -16.23
N LEU A 52 -0.06 -3.77 -15.36
CA LEU A 52 0.86 -4.85 -15.76
C LEU A 52 0.08 -6.16 -15.99
N PRO A 53 0.58 -7.06 -16.85
CA PRO A 53 -0.05 -8.35 -17.01
C PRO A 53 0.00 -9.17 -15.71
N ALA A 54 -1.02 -10.02 -15.52
CA ALA A 54 -1.04 -10.96 -14.41
C ALA A 54 0.16 -11.91 -14.44
N GLU A 55 0.63 -12.32 -13.27
CA GLU A 55 1.64 -13.38 -13.12
C GLU A 55 0.96 -14.66 -12.62
N PRO A 56 0.71 -15.63 -13.52
CA PRO A 56 -0.16 -16.78 -13.22
C PRO A 56 0.34 -17.70 -12.10
N HIS A 57 1.65 -17.66 -11.83
CA HIS A 57 2.30 -18.50 -10.81
C HIS A 57 2.58 -17.78 -9.50
N LEU A 58 2.29 -16.48 -9.41
CA LEU A 58 2.50 -15.66 -8.22
C LEU A 58 1.16 -15.15 -7.72
N PRO A 59 0.56 -15.83 -6.72
CA PRO A 59 -0.79 -15.54 -6.24
C PRO A 59 -1.00 -14.08 -5.82
N ASP A 60 -0.01 -13.50 -5.14
CA ASP A 60 -0.09 -12.18 -4.51
C ASP A 60 0.43 -11.05 -5.40
N SER A 61 0.87 -11.34 -6.63
CA SER A 61 1.56 -10.38 -7.49
C SER A 61 0.77 -9.13 -7.87
N MET A 62 -0.56 -9.15 -7.73
CA MET A 62 -1.38 -7.95 -7.91
C MET A 62 -1.17 -6.89 -6.81
N PHE A 63 -0.62 -7.29 -5.66
CA PHE A 63 -0.31 -6.37 -4.56
C PHE A 63 1.02 -5.67 -4.81
N VAL A 64 1.06 -4.85 -5.85
CA VAL A 64 2.27 -4.18 -6.35
C VAL A 64 2.89 -3.20 -5.36
N GLU A 65 2.16 -2.83 -4.30
CA GLU A 65 2.67 -1.97 -3.25
C GLU A 65 3.79 -2.63 -2.44
N ASP A 66 3.69 -3.96 -2.20
CA ASP A 66 4.59 -4.64 -1.26
C ASP A 66 6.04 -4.73 -1.73
N PRO A 67 6.37 -5.01 -3.02
CA PRO A 67 7.76 -5.17 -3.43
C PRO A 67 8.56 -3.88 -3.58
N ALA A 68 7.94 -2.70 -3.48
CA ALA A 68 8.65 -1.45 -3.75
C ALA A 68 8.06 -0.20 -3.09
N ILE A 69 8.89 0.83 -2.95
CA ILE A 69 8.45 2.21 -2.79
C ILE A 69 8.96 3.06 -3.94
N VAL A 70 8.13 3.96 -4.46
CA VAL A 70 8.50 4.92 -5.51
C VAL A 70 8.46 6.33 -4.93
N LEU A 71 9.62 6.97 -4.87
CA LEU A 71 9.80 8.35 -4.42
C LEU A 71 10.01 9.27 -5.64
N ASP A 72 10.14 10.56 -5.40
CA ASP A 72 10.35 11.51 -6.48
C ASP A 72 11.76 11.36 -7.08
N GLU A 73 12.75 11.00 -6.26
CA GLU A 73 14.17 10.91 -6.63
C GLU A 73 14.57 9.52 -7.16
N LEU A 74 13.99 8.45 -6.57
CA LEU A 74 14.34 7.06 -6.87
C LEU A 74 13.22 6.10 -6.49
N ALA A 75 13.36 4.84 -6.85
CA ALA A 75 12.55 3.75 -6.30
C ALA A 75 13.43 2.74 -5.58
N ILE A 76 12.90 2.11 -4.54
CA ILE A 76 13.61 1.09 -3.78
C ILE A 76 12.83 -0.21 -3.87
N ILE A 77 13.52 -1.25 -4.28
CA ILE A 77 12.96 -2.61 -4.42
C ILE A 77 13.33 -3.43 -3.19
N PHE A 78 12.39 -4.23 -2.70
CA PHE A 78 12.53 -4.98 -1.45
C PHE A 78 12.55 -6.49 -1.68
N PRO A 79 13.36 -7.24 -0.93
CA PRO A 79 13.11 -8.65 -0.72
C PRO A 79 11.95 -8.78 0.27
N LEU A 80 10.84 -9.36 -0.18
CA LEU A 80 9.65 -9.57 0.63
C LEU A 80 9.93 -10.52 1.80
N GLY A 81 9.23 -10.31 2.93
CA GLY A 81 9.38 -11.11 4.13
C GLY A 81 9.02 -12.57 3.91
N THR A 82 8.01 -12.84 3.05
CA THR A 82 7.62 -14.19 2.65
C THR A 82 8.42 -14.62 1.42
N GLU A 83 9.12 -15.76 1.52
CA GLU A 83 10.03 -16.23 0.48
C GLU A 83 9.32 -16.56 -0.84
N SER A 84 8.13 -17.15 -0.78
CA SER A 84 7.28 -17.47 -1.94
C SER A 84 6.92 -16.24 -2.78
N ARG A 85 6.87 -15.07 -2.17
CA ARG A 85 6.52 -13.80 -2.82
C ARG A 85 7.71 -13.03 -3.41
N ARG A 86 8.95 -13.37 -3.04
CA ARG A 86 10.15 -12.63 -3.51
C ARG A 86 10.28 -12.51 -5.03
N PRO A 87 9.87 -13.50 -5.86
CA PRO A 87 9.91 -13.36 -7.32
C PRO A 87 9.07 -12.21 -7.88
N GLU A 88 8.03 -11.74 -7.15
CA GLU A 88 7.14 -10.63 -7.56
C GLU A 88 7.91 -9.34 -7.83
N ALA A 89 9.03 -9.12 -7.11
CA ALA A 89 9.84 -7.91 -7.24
C ALA A 89 10.51 -7.78 -8.61
N THR A 90 10.79 -8.87 -9.32
CA THR A 90 11.59 -8.86 -10.56
C THR A 90 10.89 -8.11 -11.69
N SER A 91 9.68 -8.50 -12.02
CA SER A 91 8.92 -7.86 -13.11
C SER A 91 8.47 -6.45 -12.75
N LEU A 92 8.19 -6.22 -11.46
CA LEU A 92 7.85 -4.89 -10.95
C LEU A 92 9.04 -3.92 -11.08
N ALA A 93 10.25 -4.36 -10.70
CA ALA A 93 11.48 -3.58 -10.85
C ALA A 93 11.72 -3.18 -12.32
N GLN A 94 11.51 -4.11 -13.28
CA GLN A 94 11.60 -3.81 -14.70
C GLN A 94 10.60 -2.74 -15.15
N ALA A 95 9.38 -2.75 -14.60
CA ALA A 95 8.38 -1.74 -14.92
C ALA A 95 8.76 -0.37 -14.34
N ILE A 96 9.18 -0.33 -13.08
CA ILE A 96 9.52 0.91 -12.36
C ILE A 96 10.81 1.55 -12.89
N SER A 97 11.78 0.76 -13.39
CA SER A 97 13.05 1.26 -13.95
C SER A 97 12.87 2.24 -15.12
N LYS A 98 11.72 2.19 -15.79
CA LYS A 98 11.37 3.16 -16.86
C LYS A 98 11.06 4.56 -16.32
N PHE A 99 10.83 4.70 -15.02
CA PHE A 99 10.39 5.95 -14.38
C PHE A 99 11.39 6.47 -13.36
N ARG A 100 12.17 5.59 -12.72
CA ARG A 100 13.08 5.94 -11.61
C ARG A 100 14.35 5.11 -11.65
N LYS A 101 15.45 5.72 -11.17
CA LYS A 101 16.64 4.97 -10.76
C LYS A 101 16.24 4.00 -9.67
N LEU A 102 16.73 2.75 -9.73
CA LEU A 102 16.45 1.73 -8.73
C LEU A 102 17.59 1.63 -7.72
N GLU A 103 17.21 1.52 -6.47
CA GLU A 103 18.05 1.06 -5.35
C GLU A 103 17.42 -0.21 -4.76
N TYR A 104 18.17 -0.97 -3.99
CA TYR A 104 17.74 -2.28 -3.51
C TYR A 104 18.06 -2.46 -2.03
N ILE A 105 17.07 -2.98 -1.29
CA ILE A 105 17.32 -3.63 -0.01
C ILE A 105 17.81 -5.05 -0.29
N THR A 106 18.71 -5.57 0.53
CA THR A 106 19.27 -6.91 0.37
C THR A 106 19.09 -7.73 1.64
N LEU A 107 18.96 -9.04 1.48
CA LEU A 107 18.92 -9.96 2.63
C LEU A 107 20.18 -9.80 3.52
N PRO A 108 20.06 -9.92 4.84
CA PRO A 108 18.89 -10.40 5.59
C PRO A 108 17.78 -9.35 5.82
N GLY A 109 17.96 -8.10 5.35
CA GLY A 109 16.90 -7.08 5.41
C GLY A 109 15.71 -7.48 4.57
N THR A 110 14.50 -7.38 5.14
CA THR A 110 13.22 -7.55 4.42
C THR A 110 12.33 -6.34 4.68
N LEU A 111 11.59 -5.93 3.66
CA LEU A 111 10.57 -4.89 3.76
C LEU A 111 9.39 -5.23 2.86
N GLU A 112 8.22 -4.77 3.24
CA GLU A 112 7.04 -4.73 2.39
C GLU A 112 6.46 -3.30 2.39
N GLY A 113 6.07 -2.80 1.22
CA GLY A 113 5.55 -1.45 1.07
C GLY A 113 4.26 -1.19 1.87
N GLY A 114 3.50 -2.26 2.16
CA GLY A 114 2.37 -2.21 3.10
C GLY A 114 2.76 -1.75 4.51
N ASP A 115 4.01 -1.92 4.90
CA ASP A 115 4.55 -1.41 6.17
C ASP A 115 5.05 0.03 6.08
N ILE A 116 5.11 0.66 4.91
CA ILE A 116 5.69 2.00 4.76
C ILE A 116 4.58 3.04 4.57
N LEU A 117 4.36 3.88 5.57
CA LEU A 117 3.49 5.05 5.50
C LEU A 117 4.34 6.30 5.31
N ARG A 118 4.28 6.90 4.12
CA ARG A 118 4.97 8.16 3.80
C ARG A 118 4.08 9.36 4.11
N ILE A 119 4.60 10.32 4.87
CA ILE A 119 3.98 11.63 5.09
C ILE A 119 5.05 12.72 4.87
N GLY A 120 5.01 13.36 3.73
CA GLY A 120 6.06 14.28 3.31
C GLY A 120 7.42 13.58 3.17
N ARG A 121 8.42 14.01 3.96
CA ARG A 121 9.75 13.38 4.01
C ARG A 121 9.93 12.42 5.21
N LYS A 122 8.85 12.09 5.91
CA LYS A 122 8.86 11.06 6.94
C LYS A 122 8.30 9.75 6.41
N LEU A 123 9.02 8.65 6.66
CA LEU A 123 8.59 7.29 6.41
C LEU A 123 8.43 6.59 7.75
N PHE A 124 7.19 6.32 8.14
CA PHE A 124 6.88 5.46 9.28
C PHE A 124 6.86 4.03 8.77
N VAL A 125 7.68 3.17 9.36
CA VAL A 125 7.90 1.80 8.86
C VAL A 125 7.55 0.78 9.93
N GLY A 126 6.57 -0.06 9.67
CA GLY A 126 6.13 -1.12 10.55
C GLY A 126 7.24 -2.14 10.80
N LEU A 127 7.49 -2.44 12.09
CA LEU A 127 8.23 -3.64 12.51
C LEU A 127 7.23 -4.78 12.63
N THR A 128 7.25 -5.69 11.66
CA THR A 128 6.30 -6.80 11.53
C THR A 128 7.05 -8.11 11.28
N LYS A 129 6.31 -9.18 10.99
CA LYS A 129 6.91 -10.41 10.49
C LYS A 129 7.40 -10.29 9.04
N ARG A 130 6.94 -9.25 8.31
CA ARG A 130 7.26 -9.01 6.91
C ARG A 130 8.41 -8.03 6.74
N SER A 131 8.52 -7.05 7.63
CA SER A 131 9.52 -5.99 7.60
C SER A 131 10.36 -6.03 8.87
N ASN A 132 11.67 -6.21 8.73
CA ASN A 132 12.58 -6.36 9.85
C ASN A 132 13.49 -5.14 10.08
N ALA A 133 14.17 -5.10 11.22
CA ALA A 133 15.05 -4.00 11.59
C ALA A 133 16.22 -3.80 10.61
N ASP A 134 16.71 -4.86 9.97
CA ASP A 134 17.77 -4.78 8.98
C ASP A 134 17.30 -4.08 7.70
N GLY A 135 16.08 -4.39 7.24
CA GLY A 135 15.47 -3.70 6.10
C GLY A 135 15.26 -2.21 6.39
N ILE A 136 14.73 -1.88 7.58
CA ILE A 136 14.52 -0.49 8.00
C ILE A 136 15.85 0.27 8.06
N ARG A 137 16.92 -0.34 8.59
CA ARG A 137 18.25 0.28 8.66
C ARG A 137 18.83 0.56 7.26
N GLN A 138 18.69 -0.39 6.32
CA GLN A 138 19.14 -0.20 4.94
C GLN A 138 18.31 0.90 4.25
N LEU A 139 16.98 0.92 4.44
CA LEU A 139 16.12 1.97 3.92
C LEU A 139 16.56 3.36 4.41
N ALA A 140 16.82 3.49 5.72
CA ALA A 140 17.29 4.72 6.31
C ALA A 140 18.63 5.17 5.72
N ALA A 141 19.57 4.25 5.51
CA ALA A 141 20.88 4.56 4.91
C ALA A 141 20.75 5.03 3.44
N ILE A 142 19.90 4.40 2.63
CA ILE A 142 19.64 4.82 1.24
C ILE A 142 19.01 6.22 1.20
N LEU A 143 18.12 6.51 2.13
CA LEU A 143 17.32 7.74 2.11
C LEU A 143 17.93 8.92 2.86
N ALA A 144 18.93 8.69 3.72
CA ALA A 144 19.60 9.75 4.49
C ALA A 144 20.16 10.89 3.61
N PRO A 145 20.83 10.62 2.45
CA PRO A 145 21.32 11.68 1.56
C PRO A 145 20.21 12.52 0.91
N LEU A 146 18.97 12.02 0.93
CA LEU A 146 17.79 12.66 0.38
C LEU A 146 16.94 13.35 1.47
N GLU A 147 17.46 13.46 2.68
CA GLU A 147 16.82 14.13 3.82
C GLU A 147 15.44 13.53 4.21
N TYR A 148 15.24 12.22 4.00
CA TYR A 148 14.10 11.51 4.55
C TYR A 148 14.40 11.01 5.96
N GLU A 149 13.40 11.14 6.82
CA GLU A 149 13.42 10.55 8.18
C GLU A 149 12.70 9.20 8.15
N VAL A 150 13.38 8.14 8.57
CA VAL A 150 12.81 6.78 8.65
C VAL A 150 12.60 6.41 10.12
N ILE A 151 11.36 6.14 10.49
CA ILE A 151 10.90 5.93 11.86
C ILE A 151 10.30 4.54 11.97
N ALA A 152 10.90 3.67 12.79
CA ALA A 152 10.35 2.35 13.05
C ALA A 152 9.13 2.41 13.97
N VAL A 153 8.08 1.65 13.64
CA VAL A 153 6.81 1.58 14.37
C VAL A 153 6.51 0.13 14.73
N PRO A 154 6.48 -0.26 16.01
CA PRO A 154 6.01 -1.57 16.40
C PRO A 154 4.57 -1.84 15.99
N VAL A 155 4.29 -2.97 15.31
CA VAL A 155 2.96 -3.39 14.87
C VAL A 155 2.66 -4.77 15.45
N THR A 156 1.47 -4.97 16.00
CA THR A 156 1.13 -6.21 16.72
C THR A 156 -0.14 -6.89 16.26
N GLY A 157 -1.13 -6.15 15.77
CA GLY A 157 -2.51 -6.65 15.58
C GLY A 157 -2.91 -6.94 14.14
N CYS A 158 -2.06 -6.70 13.16
CA CYS A 158 -2.37 -6.84 11.74
C CYS A 158 -1.15 -7.19 10.90
N LEU A 159 -1.36 -7.43 9.61
CA LEU A 159 -0.31 -7.84 8.67
C LEU A 159 0.74 -6.76 8.47
N HIS A 160 0.30 -5.53 8.17
CA HIS A 160 1.14 -4.38 7.85
C HIS A 160 0.71 -3.13 8.62
N LEU A 161 1.61 -2.15 8.76
CA LEU A 161 1.31 -0.85 9.35
C LEU A 161 0.12 -0.17 8.66
N LYS A 162 0.06 -0.19 7.32
CA LYS A 162 -1.04 0.44 6.58
C LYS A 162 -2.38 -0.31 6.67
N SER A 163 -2.40 -1.52 7.21
CA SER A 163 -3.66 -2.16 7.64
C SER A 163 -4.26 -1.50 8.87
N ALA A 164 -3.40 -0.88 9.70
CA ALA A 164 -3.81 -0.24 10.96
C ALA A 164 -3.93 1.28 10.85
N VAL A 165 -3.15 1.94 9.98
CA VAL A 165 -3.12 3.41 9.89
C VAL A 165 -2.82 3.89 8.47
N THR A 166 -3.60 4.88 8.00
CA THR A 166 -3.34 5.60 6.74
C THR A 166 -3.51 7.10 6.91
N PHE A 167 -2.74 7.86 6.12
CA PHE A 167 -2.80 9.31 6.12
C PHE A 167 -3.86 9.82 5.13
N LEU A 168 -4.81 10.60 5.64
CA LEU A 168 -5.91 11.13 4.84
C LEU A 168 -5.65 12.53 4.27
N GLY A 169 -4.49 13.14 4.57
CA GLY A 169 -4.24 14.55 4.32
C GLY A 169 -4.73 15.43 5.48
N ARG A 170 -4.53 16.77 5.37
CA ARG A 170 -4.97 17.76 6.40
C ARG A 170 -4.53 17.41 7.83
N ASN A 171 -3.32 16.87 7.99
CA ASN A 171 -2.75 16.41 9.27
C ASN A 171 -3.53 15.25 9.95
N MET A 172 -4.43 14.56 9.22
CA MET A 172 -5.35 13.57 9.77
C MET A 172 -4.95 12.15 9.41
N LEU A 173 -4.96 11.26 10.39
CA LEU A 173 -4.77 9.81 10.23
C LEU A 173 -6.09 9.09 10.52
N LEU A 174 -6.42 8.10 9.68
CA LEU A 174 -7.41 7.07 9.98
C LEU A 174 -6.67 5.91 10.64
N ALA A 175 -7.12 5.43 11.81
CA ALA A 175 -6.36 4.39 12.50
C ALA A 175 -7.19 3.47 13.40
N ASN A 176 -6.72 2.23 13.48
CA ASN A 176 -6.93 1.34 14.62
C ASN A 176 -5.70 1.39 15.54
N ARG A 177 -5.70 2.31 16.48
CA ARG A 177 -4.52 2.57 17.34
C ARG A 177 -4.16 1.44 18.30
N VAL A 178 -4.99 0.40 18.40
CA VAL A 178 -4.69 -0.78 19.22
C VAL A 178 -3.65 -1.70 18.57
N TRP A 179 -3.45 -1.60 17.26
CA TRP A 179 -2.64 -2.53 16.49
C TRP A 179 -1.19 -2.09 16.26
N PHE A 180 -0.82 -0.89 16.70
CA PHE A 180 0.54 -0.37 16.55
C PHE A 180 0.88 0.62 17.67
N ASP A 181 2.16 0.98 17.82
CA ASP A 181 2.57 2.06 18.73
C ASP A 181 2.23 3.43 18.14
N PRO A 182 1.29 4.20 18.72
CA PRO A 182 0.89 5.51 18.20
C PRO A 182 1.86 6.63 18.56
N ALA A 183 2.84 6.43 19.44
CA ALA A 183 3.72 7.49 19.95
C ALA A 183 4.47 8.26 18.84
N PRO A 184 5.00 7.61 17.76
CA PRO A 184 5.66 8.31 16.66
C PRO A 184 4.75 9.29 15.90
N PHE A 185 3.43 9.15 16.03
CA PHE A 185 2.43 9.94 15.32
C PHE A 185 1.82 11.05 16.17
N SER A 186 2.42 11.43 17.30
CA SER A 186 1.87 12.41 18.24
C SER A 186 1.60 13.80 17.66
N ALA A 187 2.22 14.13 16.52
CA ALA A 187 1.99 15.40 15.82
C ALA A 187 0.76 15.42 14.91
N TYR A 188 0.06 14.28 14.76
CA TYR A 188 -1.08 14.15 13.85
C TYR A 188 -2.40 14.01 14.61
N ASP A 189 -3.48 14.44 13.96
CA ASP A 189 -4.85 14.25 14.45
C ASP A 189 -5.40 12.87 14.01
N TRP A 190 -6.44 12.39 14.70
CA TRP A 190 -6.92 11.03 14.54
C TRP A 190 -8.41 10.94 14.22
N ILE A 191 -8.74 10.05 13.29
CA ILE A 191 -10.06 9.46 13.18
C ILE A 191 -9.90 7.97 13.53
N ASP A 192 -10.42 7.56 14.69
CA ASP A 192 -10.42 6.15 15.04
C ASP A 192 -11.44 5.39 14.21
N VAL A 193 -11.06 4.19 13.75
CA VAL A 193 -12.00 3.26 13.13
C VAL A 193 -13.15 2.93 14.09
N ASP A 194 -14.30 2.53 13.56
CA ASP A 194 -15.38 2.04 14.44
C ASP A 194 -14.95 0.74 15.13
N PRO A 195 -15.17 0.57 16.44
CA PRO A 195 -14.77 -0.64 17.16
C PRO A 195 -15.35 -1.94 16.60
N THR A 196 -16.47 -1.85 15.87
CA THR A 196 -17.07 -3.01 15.19
C THR A 196 -16.49 -3.28 13.79
N GLU A 197 -15.60 -2.39 13.30
CA GLU A 197 -14.94 -2.46 12.00
C GLU A 197 -13.40 -2.38 12.16
N PRO A 198 -12.77 -3.29 12.92
CA PRO A 198 -11.36 -3.14 13.31
C PRO A 198 -10.37 -3.15 12.13
N HIS A 199 -10.76 -3.69 10.97
CA HIS A 199 -9.96 -3.76 9.74
C HIS A 199 -10.13 -2.53 8.83
N ALA A 200 -10.81 -1.49 9.28
CA ALA A 200 -11.12 -0.30 8.49
C ALA A 200 -9.98 0.75 8.46
N GLY A 201 -8.76 0.39 8.88
CA GLY A 201 -7.61 1.34 8.95
C GLY A 201 -6.98 1.70 7.62
N ASN A 202 -7.31 0.98 6.54
CA ASN A 202 -6.74 1.20 5.22
C ASN A 202 -7.67 2.02 4.32
N ALA A 203 -7.18 3.16 3.85
CA ALA A 203 -7.85 4.06 2.92
C ALA A 203 -6.85 4.62 1.91
N LEU A 204 -7.29 5.04 0.74
CA LEU A 204 -6.46 5.68 -0.26
C LEU A 204 -6.90 7.13 -0.49
N ALA A 205 -6.09 8.08 -0.02
CA ALA A 205 -6.32 9.49 -0.26
C ALA A 205 -5.72 9.90 -1.61
N LEU A 206 -6.54 10.46 -2.49
CA LEU A 206 -6.14 10.93 -3.82
C LEU A 206 -6.74 12.31 -4.08
N GLY A 207 -5.89 13.35 -4.09
CA GLY A 207 -6.36 14.72 -4.18
C GLY A 207 -7.29 15.09 -3.01
N SER A 208 -8.52 15.50 -3.31
CA SER A 208 -9.54 15.83 -2.31
C SER A 208 -10.44 14.65 -1.92
N THR A 209 -10.27 13.50 -2.55
CA THR A 209 -11.11 12.30 -2.37
C THR A 209 -10.37 11.24 -1.57
N VAL A 210 -11.09 10.58 -0.67
CA VAL A 210 -10.64 9.36 0.01
C VAL A 210 -11.41 8.18 -0.56
N ILE A 211 -10.74 7.25 -1.23
CA ILE A 211 -11.32 5.96 -1.62
C ILE A 211 -11.30 5.07 -0.38
N PHE A 212 -12.43 4.40 -0.13
CA PHE A 212 -12.60 3.62 1.09
C PHE A 212 -13.41 2.34 0.85
N PRO A 213 -13.07 1.21 1.51
CA PRO A 213 -13.82 -0.03 1.33
C PRO A 213 -15.29 0.13 1.71
N ALA A 214 -16.19 -0.30 0.82
CA ALA A 214 -17.65 -0.19 1.03
C ALA A 214 -18.14 -1.06 2.22
N SER A 215 -17.36 -2.07 2.60
CA SER A 215 -17.60 -2.99 3.73
C SER A 215 -17.56 -2.32 5.11
N PHE A 216 -17.09 -1.07 5.24
CA PHE A 216 -16.93 -0.37 6.52
C PHE A 216 -17.74 0.93 6.61
N PRO A 217 -19.10 0.84 6.60
CA PRO A 217 -19.95 2.03 6.53
C PRO A 217 -19.89 2.94 7.77
N ARG A 218 -19.62 2.39 8.95
CA ARG A 218 -19.56 3.16 10.20
C ARG A 218 -18.29 4.01 10.28
N THR A 219 -17.16 3.43 9.90
CA THR A 219 -15.89 4.16 9.83
C THR A 219 -15.95 5.22 8.73
N ARG A 220 -16.58 4.91 7.58
CA ARG A 220 -16.85 5.91 6.53
C ARG A 220 -17.61 7.10 7.10
N ALA A 221 -18.70 6.88 7.84
CA ALA A 221 -19.49 7.97 8.43
C ALA A 221 -18.66 8.86 9.38
N ARG A 222 -17.68 8.29 10.10
CA ARG A 222 -16.75 9.08 10.92
C ARG A 222 -15.86 9.99 10.08
N MET A 223 -15.34 9.52 8.94
CA MET A 223 -14.56 10.37 8.01
C MET A 223 -15.42 11.47 7.41
N GLU A 224 -16.64 11.16 6.98
CA GLU A 224 -17.59 12.13 6.43
C GLU A 224 -17.98 13.21 7.47
N ALA A 225 -18.18 12.83 8.74
CA ALA A 225 -18.40 13.76 9.85
C ALA A 225 -17.20 14.71 10.08
N ASN A 226 -15.98 14.27 9.74
CA ASN A 226 -14.76 15.07 9.71
C ASN A 226 -14.53 15.79 8.37
N ARG A 227 -15.58 15.91 7.54
CA ARG A 227 -15.60 16.64 6.26
C ARG A 227 -14.61 16.09 5.22
N PHE A 228 -14.35 14.77 5.22
CA PHE A 228 -13.69 14.11 4.12
C PHE A 228 -14.73 13.74 3.05
N HIS A 229 -14.35 13.94 1.78
CA HIS A 229 -15.12 13.42 0.67
C HIS A 229 -14.73 11.97 0.44
N VAL A 230 -15.62 11.04 0.81
CA VAL A 230 -15.33 9.60 0.77
C VAL A 230 -16.08 8.95 -0.38
N THR A 231 -15.35 8.24 -1.25
CA THR A 231 -15.90 7.41 -2.31
C THR A 231 -15.80 5.95 -1.91
N PRO A 232 -16.93 5.27 -1.62
CA PRO A 232 -16.89 3.85 -1.30
C PRO A 232 -16.61 3.02 -2.55
N LEU A 233 -15.81 1.96 -2.37
CA LEU A 233 -15.50 0.98 -3.41
C LEU A 233 -15.62 -0.42 -2.83
N ASP A 234 -16.28 -1.31 -3.56
CA ASP A 234 -16.35 -2.72 -3.19
C ASP A 234 -15.05 -3.44 -3.57
N ILE A 235 -14.37 -3.97 -2.56
CA ILE A 235 -13.17 -4.82 -2.68
C ILE A 235 -13.32 -6.09 -1.83
N SER A 236 -14.55 -6.52 -1.58
CA SER A 236 -14.86 -7.62 -0.64
C SER A 236 -14.20 -8.94 -0.99
N GLU A 237 -14.02 -9.25 -2.27
CA GLU A 237 -13.26 -10.44 -2.70
C GLU A 237 -11.75 -10.27 -2.46
N LEU A 238 -11.19 -9.08 -2.73
CA LEU A 238 -9.78 -8.79 -2.49
C LEU A 238 -9.46 -8.76 -0.99
N GLN A 239 -10.41 -8.35 -0.14
CA GLN A 239 -10.25 -8.41 1.32
C GLN A 239 -10.08 -9.83 1.85
N LYS A 240 -10.58 -10.87 1.16
CA LYS A 240 -10.33 -12.28 1.51
C LYS A 240 -8.87 -12.71 1.28
N ALA A 241 -8.09 -11.88 0.58
CA ALA A 241 -6.64 -12.02 0.41
C ALA A 241 -5.85 -11.07 1.33
N GLU A 242 -6.41 -10.65 2.47
CA GLU A 242 -5.85 -9.66 3.41
C GLU A 242 -5.54 -8.28 2.78
N SER A 243 -6.17 -7.96 1.63
CA SER A 243 -5.90 -6.73 0.91
C SER A 243 -6.64 -5.53 1.48
N GLY A 244 -5.95 -4.39 1.48
CA GLY A 244 -6.54 -3.05 1.54
C GLY A 244 -6.51 -2.37 0.16
N LEU A 245 -6.98 -1.13 0.09
CA LEU A 245 -6.99 -0.34 -1.14
C LEU A 245 -5.59 0.05 -1.61
N THR A 246 -4.67 0.35 -0.67
CA THR A 246 -3.32 0.79 -1.03
C THR A 246 -2.52 -0.32 -1.69
N CYS A 247 -2.79 -1.59 -1.37
CA CYS A 247 -2.03 -2.74 -1.84
C CYS A 247 -2.02 -2.89 -3.37
N SER A 248 -3.10 -2.44 -4.03
CA SER A 248 -3.35 -2.69 -5.45
C SER A 248 -2.68 -1.70 -6.41
N SER A 249 -1.96 -0.68 -5.90
CA SER A 249 -1.27 0.29 -6.75
C SER A 249 -0.03 0.92 -6.13
N LEU A 250 0.93 1.28 -6.98
CA LEU A 250 1.98 2.25 -6.66
C LEU A 250 1.63 3.58 -7.32
N LEU A 251 1.47 4.62 -6.48
CA LEU A 251 1.14 5.97 -6.93
C LEU A 251 2.37 6.86 -6.90
N PHE A 252 2.70 7.48 -8.04
CA PHE A 252 3.83 8.40 -8.16
C PHE A 252 3.62 9.41 -9.29
N HIS A 253 4.33 10.52 -9.23
CA HIS A 253 4.37 11.45 -10.35
C HIS A 253 5.43 10.98 -11.37
N ALA A 254 4.99 10.53 -12.55
CA ALA A 254 5.92 10.27 -13.64
C ALA A 254 6.52 11.60 -14.11
N LEU A 255 7.86 11.66 -14.19
CA LEU A 255 8.53 12.72 -14.92
C LEU A 255 8.09 12.60 -16.38
N GLU A 256 7.73 13.71 -17.02
CA GLU A 256 7.50 13.69 -18.47
C GLU A 256 8.79 13.20 -19.13
N PRO A 257 8.72 12.32 -20.15
CA PRO A 257 9.88 12.00 -20.93
C PRO A 257 10.44 13.34 -21.43
N GLN A 258 11.72 13.62 -21.10
CA GLN A 258 12.39 14.74 -21.74
C GLN A 258 12.32 14.45 -23.24
N THR A 259 11.40 15.15 -23.92
CA THR A 259 11.42 15.22 -25.37
C THR A 259 12.72 15.90 -25.71
N GLY A 260 13.75 15.09 -26.02
CA GLY A 260 15.02 15.56 -26.49
C GLY A 260 14.76 16.43 -27.72
N LEU A 261 15.23 17.67 -27.63
CA LEU A 261 15.43 18.59 -28.77
C LEU A 261 16.46 17.99 -29.70
#